data_d9eeb4333c9999342b9cae3e39b9c2be
#
_entry.id   d9eeb4333c9999342b9cae3e39b9c2be
#
_cell.length_a   1.000
_cell.length_b   1.000
_cell.length_c   1.000
_cell.angle_alpha   90.00
_cell.angle_beta   90.00
_cell.angle_gamma   90.00
#
_symmetry.space_group_name_H-M   'P 1'
#
loop_
_entity.id
_entity.type
_entity.pdbx_description
1 polymer ?
#
loop_
_entity_poly.entity_id
_entity_poly.type
_entity_poly.pdbx_seq_one_letter_code
_entity_poly.pdbx_strand_id
1 'polypeptide(L)'
;MWGYKGDSLLSPGCQFEEIMSRNKVTFTHILKIIFLCGLVVMVNFGYITSFFVIFGRQMENVESGVNNYDAYVYLMPIISLSSFVLADFLQMARFFRKKNVDVVADSIKFSFIQTLITLSAKDLTEMRAFPRSVILLSFVILMIYIFMWQMICMTISRRVFETGSLVIIGSNVATMNEVKAKISPSLNSVDLDFSRLVRYSDKRAVRAVIRSNVEIFLCPDVPEDVKSDIILACAKYDTVVYVVPQFYEISLYKSRIIYLNDLMVMLMDRMGLTFEQRLFKRILDICISTFALIITSPILLISALIIKAEDGGPVFFKQTRLTINNKPYEIYKLRTMRVDAESVTGAVISGKNDPRVTKIGRFLRRSKIDELPQFMNVLMGEMSVVGPRSERPEFVATFEKKIPGYSQRFAVKAGITGLAQVAGNYDTTAQDKLRYDLLYIKNYSILQDIKIIFLTVRAVFTPHLYNQSFEQNRETVVSTDSTIIRHEDAAS
;
A
#
# COMPACT_ATOMS: atom_id res chain seq x y z
N MET A 1 -4.75 -26.29 -24.43
CA MET A 1 -5.99 -27.03 -24.09
C MET A 1 -5.75 -27.97 -22.93
N TRP A 2 -6.28 -27.65 -21.77
CA TRP A 2 -6.26 -28.47 -20.56
C TRP A 2 -7.45 -29.43 -20.58
N GLY A 3 -7.39 -30.42 -21.50
CA GLY A 3 -8.50 -31.33 -21.80
C GLY A 3 -8.98 -32.16 -20.60
N TYR A 4 -10.26 -32.17 -20.40
CA TYR A 4 -11.00 -33.07 -19.51
C TYR A 4 -10.80 -34.53 -19.92
N LYS A 5 -10.20 -35.35 -19.06
CA LYS A 5 -10.46 -36.79 -19.00
C LYS A 5 -10.85 -37.15 -17.60
N GLY A 6 -11.98 -37.86 -17.52
CA GLY A 6 -12.70 -38.18 -16.32
C GLY A 6 -11.89 -38.82 -15.19
N ASP A 7 -12.24 -38.43 -14.00
CA ASP A 7 -11.63 -38.86 -12.75
C ASP A 7 -12.19 -40.20 -12.30
N SER A 8 -11.30 -41.15 -12.22
CA SER A 8 -11.52 -42.30 -11.36
C SER A 8 -10.32 -42.45 -10.43
N LEU A 9 -10.63 -42.42 -9.12
CA LEU A 9 -9.79 -42.76 -7.98
C LEU A 9 -8.73 -41.72 -7.57
N LEU A 10 -9.19 -40.75 -6.77
CA LEU A 10 -8.35 -39.95 -5.88
C LEU A 10 -7.75 -40.86 -4.79
N SER A 11 -6.44 -40.73 -4.53
CA SER A 11 -5.79 -41.38 -3.40
C SER A 11 -6.41 -40.91 -2.06
N PRO A 12 -6.44 -41.74 -1.01
CA PRO A 12 -7.04 -41.36 0.28
C PRO A 12 -6.49 -40.04 0.86
N GLY A 13 -5.24 -39.66 0.57
CA GLY A 13 -4.65 -38.38 0.96
C GLY A 13 -5.29 -37.16 0.28
N CYS A 14 -5.66 -37.27 -0.99
CA CYS A 14 -6.35 -36.18 -1.72
C CYS A 14 -7.78 -35.96 -1.23
N GLN A 15 -8.49 -37.00 -0.79
CA GLN A 15 -9.82 -36.85 -0.21
C GLN A 15 -9.79 -36.17 1.15
N PHE A 16 -8.76 -36.44 1.97
CA PHE A 16 -8.59 -35.80 3.27
C PHE A 16 -8.24 -34.31 3.12
N GLU A 17 -7.37 -33.96 2.16
CA GLU A 17 -7.02 -32.57 1.85
C GLU A 17 -8.23 -31.79 1.28
N GLU A 18 -9.06 -32.42 0.46
CA GLU A 18 -10.27 -31.80 -0.08
C GLU A 18 -11.33 -31.53 1.00
N ILE A 19 -11.50 -32.48 1.97
CA ILE A 19 -12.39 -32.30 3.13
C ILE A 19 -11.87 -31.18 4.06
N MET A 20 -10.56 -31.12 4.31
CA MET A 20 -9.93 -30.07 5.11
C MET A 20 -10.08 -28.70 4.43
N SER A 21 -9.90 -28.60 3.13
CA SER A 21 -10.09 -27.40 2.33
C SER A 21 -11.53 -26.88 2.41
N ARG A 22 -12.50 -27.77 2.21
CA ARG A 22 -13.95 -27.46 2.28
C ARG A 22 -14.36 -26.97 3.67
N ASN A 23 -13.78 -27.55 4.73
CA ASN A 23 -14.00 -27.09 6.10
C ASN A 23 -13.39 -25.70 6.35
N LYS A 24 -12.23 -25.34 5.78
CA LYS A 24 -11.62 -24.01 5.89
C LYS A 24 -12.49 -22.92 5.25
N VAL A 25 -13.04 -23.17 4.05
CA VAL A 25 -13.94 -22.22 3.36
C VAL A 25 -15.20 -21.99 4.18
N THR A 26 -15.83 -23.09 4.65
CA THR A 26 -17.04 -23.01 5.50
C THR A 26 -16.76 -22.24 6.78
N PHE A 27 -15.63 -22.49 7.44
CA PHE A 27 -15.26 -21.81 8.66
C PHE A 27 -14.97 -20.30 8.43
N THR A 28 -14.39 -19.93 7.28
CA THR A 28 -14.18 -18.52 6.91
C THR A 28 -15.53 -17.78 6.78
N HIS A 29 -16.55 -18.41 6.17
CA HIS A 29 -17.88 -17.82 6.08
C HIS A 29 -18.56 -17.69 7.45
N ILE A 30 -18.44 -18.71 8.29
CA ILE A 30 -18.96 -18.67 9.67
C ILE A 30 -18.29 -17.54 10.46
N LEU A 31 -16.97 -17.40 10.37
CA LEU A 31 -16.24 -16.34 11.08
C LEU A 31 -16.62 -14.93 10.59
N LYS A 32 -16.88 -14.75 9.29
CA LYS A 32 -17.43 -13.50 8.76
C LYS A 32 -18.80 -13.16 9.33
N ILE A 33 -19.69 -14.15 9.44
CA ILE A 33 -21.02 -13.96 10.02
C ILE A 33 -20.91 -13.60 11.50
N ILE A 34 -20.09 -14.33 12.26
CA ILE A 34 -19.83 -14.04 13.68
C ILE A 34 -19.27 -12.63 13.84
N PHE A 35 -18.34 -12.23 12.96
CA PHE A 35 -17.77 -10.88 12.97
C PHE A 35 -18.86 -9.82 12.78
N LEU A 36 -19.70 -9.96 11.75
CA LEU A 36 -20.77 -8.99 11.44
C LEU A 36 -21.81 -8.91 12.56
N CYS A 37 -22.25 -10.05 13.07
CA CYS A 37 -23.20 -10.09 14.21
C CYS A 37 -22.59 -9.45 15.47
N GLY A 38 -21.35 -9.82 15.80
CA GLY A 38 -20.65 -9.25 16.94
C GLY A 38 -20.40 -7.74 16.80
N LEU A 39 -20.14 -7.25 15.58
CA LEU A 39 -19.97 -5.83 15.32
C LEU A 39 -21.27 -5.06 15.59
N VAL A 40 -22.42 -5.57 15.16
CA VAL A 40 -23.74 -4.97 15.46
C VAL A 40 -23.98 -4.92 16.98
N VAL A 41 -23.62 -5.99 17.70
CA VAL A 41 -23.70 -6.02 19.17
C VAL A 41 -22.79 -4.97 19.79
N MET A 42 -21.53 -4.86 19.34
CA MET A 42 -20.57 -3.87 19.84
C MET A 42 -21.00 -2.44 19.58
N VAL A 43 -21.64 -2.17 18.43
CA VAL A 43 -22.20 -0.84 18.12
C VAL A 43 -23.31 -0.48 19.12
N ASN A 44 -24.28 -1.37 19.32
CA ASN A 44 -25.36 -1.10 20.28
C ASN A 44 -24.85 -0.97 21.72
N PHE A 45 -23.90 -1.84 22.11
CA PHE A 45 -23.25 -1.74 23.42
C PHE A 45 -22.50 -0.41 23.61
N GLY A 46 -21.88 0.12 22.54
CA GLY A 46 -21.22 1.42 22.55
C GLY A 46 -22.20 2.58 22.81
N TYR A 47 -23.38 2.57 22.20
CA TYR A 47 -24.42 3.58 22.49
C TYR A 47 -24.96 3.44 23.91
N ILE A 48 -25.24 2.23 24.38
CA ILE A 48 -25.70 1.97 25.77
C ILE A 48 -24.65 2.46 26.76
N THR A 49 -23.36 2.17 26.52
CA THR A 49 -22.28 2.61 27.40
C THR A 49 -22.18 4.15 27.40
N SER A 50 -22.30 4.78 26.24
CA SER A 50 -22.29 6.24 26.11
C SER A 50 -23.44 6.87 26.89
N PHE A 51 -24.61 6.25 26.82
CA PHE A 51 -25.78 6.66 27.56
C PHE A 51 -25.56 6.53 29.05
N PHE A 52 -25.03 5.41 29.52
CA PHE A 52 -24.74 5.15 30.92
C PHE A 52 -23.66 6.09 31.48
N VAL A 53 -22.63 6.42 30.72
CA VAL A 53 -21.58 7.37 31.14
C VAL A 53 -22.12 8.77 31.35
N ILE A 54 -23.07 9.20 30.51
CA ILE A 54 -23.66 10.57 30.64
C ILE A 54 -24.72 10.63 31.73
N PHE A 55 -25.57 9.61 31.83
CA PHE A 55 -26.76 9.65 32.70
C PHE A 55 -26.69 8.69 33.91
N GLY A 56 -25.68 7.82 34.00
CA GLY A 56 -25.62 6.75 34.99
C GLY A 56 -25.72 7.15 36.46
N ARG A 57 -25.37 8.39 36.80
CA ARG A 57 -25.58 9.00 38.17
C ARG A 57 -26.91 9.72 38.32
N GLN A 58 -27.60 10.00 37.22
CA GLN A 58 -28.88 10.74 37.22
C GLN A 58 -30.11 9.87 36.97
N MET A 59 -29.90 8.57 36.64
CA MET A 59 -30.99 7.61 36.43
C MET A 59 -31.83 7.34 37.68
N GLU A 60 -31.28 7.60 38.88
CA GLU A 60 -32.01 7.40 40.13
C GLU A 60 -33.06 8.49 40.45
N ASN A 61 -33.10 9.62 39.74
CA ASN A 61 -33.85 10.78 40.17
C ASN A 61 -34.67 11.53 39.12
N VAL A 62 -34.75 11.14 37.82
CA VAL A 62 -35.47 12.01 36.85
C VAL A 62 -36.19 11.21 35.73
N GLU A 63 -37.48 11.51 35.55
CA GLU A 63 -38.35 11.11 34.43
C GLU A 63 -37.72 11.33 33.02
N SER A 64 -36.78 12.28 32.89
CA SER A 64 -36.08 12.60 31.64
C SER A 64 -35.13 11.46 31.15
N GLY A 65 -34.63 10.58 32.03
CA GLY A 65 -33.73 9.52 31.69
C GLY A 65 -34.44 8.37 30.94
N VAL A 66 -35.64 8.05 31.31
CA VAL A 66 -36.47 7.01 30.67
C VAL A 66 -36.85 7.42 29.26
N ASN A 67 -37.31 8.65 29.06
CA ASN A 67 -37.69 9.17 27.74
C ASN A 67 -36.49 9.20 26.74
N ASN A 68 -35.29 9.47 27.23
CA ASN A 68 -34.09 9.50 26.41
C ASN A 68 -33.67 8.08 26.01
N TYR A 69 -33.85 7.09 26.89
CA TYR A 69 -33.55 5.70 26.59
C TYR A 69 -34.56 5.09 25.61
N ASP A 70 -35.86 5.43 25.76
CA ASP A 70 -36.91 5.01 24.85
C ASP A 70 -36.62 5.47 23.40
N ALA A 71 -36.12 6.72 23.25
CA ALA A 71 -35.69 7.26 21.98
C ALA A 71 -34.52 6.43 21.36
N TYR A 72 -33.59 5.92 22.18
CA TYR A 72 -32.53 5.00 21.70
C TYR A 72 -33.14 3.66 21.25
N VAL A 73 -34.04 3.06 22.04
CA VAL A 73 -34.68 1.78 21.68
C VAL A 73 -35.42 1.89 20.36
N TYR A 74 -36.07 3.02 20.08
CA TYR A 74 -36.73 3.28 18.82
C TYR A 74 -35.73 3.39 17.64
N LEU A 75 -34.57 3.98 17.85
CA LEU A 75 -33.52 4.13 16.82
C LEU A 75 -32.65 2.87 16.67
N MET A 76 -32.67 1.95 17.63
CA MET A 76 -31.84 0.74 17.65
C MET A 76 -31.93 -0.10 16.38
N PRO A 77 -33.10 -0.36 15.76
CA PRO A 77 -33.18 -1.10 14.51
C PRO A 77 -32.47 -0.39 13.36
N ILE A 78 -32.58 0.94 13.27
CA ILE A 78 -31.93 1.77 12.25
C ILE A 78 -30.41 1.73 12.44
N ILE A 79 -29.94 1.88 13.69
CA ILE A 79 -28.53 1.82 14.06
C ILE A 79 -27.96 0.43 13.72
N SER A 80 -28.69 -0.63 14.04
CA SER A 80 -28.25 -2.01 13.77
C SER A 80 -28.18 -2.32 12.29
N LEU A 81 -29.20 -1.95 11.53
CA LEU A 81 -29.22 -2.17 10.07
C LEU A 81 -28.13 -1.34 9.37
N SER A 82 -28.01 -0.07 9.73
CA SER A 82 -26.96 0.79 9.16
C SER A 82 -25.56 0.29 9.47
N SER A 83 -25.31 -0.21 10.68
CA SER A 83 -24.01 -0.77 11.05
C SER A 83 -23.67 -2.03 10.26
N PHE A 84 -24.65 -2.91 10.01
CA PHE A 84 -24.46 -4.10 9.19
C PHE A 84 -24.10 -3.73 7.74
N VAL A 85 -24.88 -2.84 7.11
CA VAL A 85 -24.65 -2.36 5.73
C VAL A 85 -23.31 -1.64 5.61
N LEU A 86 -22.99 -0.78 6.58
CA LEU A 86 -21.73 -0.04 6.59
C LEU A 86 -20.51 -0.96 6.74
N ALA A 87 -20.61 -2.00 7.56
CA ALA A 87 -19.55 -2.99 7.75
C ALA A 87 -19.22 -3.74 6.45
N ASP A 88 -20.26 -4.10 5.68
CA ASP A 88 -20.09 -4.75 4.38
C ASP A 88 -19.52 -3.76 3.34
N PHE A 89 -20.07 -2.55 3.27
CA PHE A 89 -19.58 -1.50 2.37
C PHE A 89 -18.10 -1.16 2.59
N LEU A 90 -17.65 -1.06 3.84
CA LEU A 90 -16.26 -0.84 4.21
C LEU A 90 -15.41 -2.11 4.14
N GLN A 91 -16.00 -3.24 3.76
CA GLN A 91 -15.33 -4.54 3.68
C GLN A 91 -14.59 -4.92 4.97
N MET A 92 -15.19 -4.60 6.12
CA MET A 92 -14.57 -4.80 7.43
C MET A 92 -14.36 -6.28 7.75
N ALA A 93 -15.19 -7.17 7.22
CA ALA A 93 -15.07 -8.62 7.39
C ALA A 93 -13.85 -9.25 6.65
N ARG A 94 -13.10 -8.46 5.88
CA ARG A 94 -11.83 -8.90 5.24
C ARG A 94 -10.62 -8.68 6.14
N PHE A 95 -10.73 -8.97 7.43
CA PHE A 95 -9.67 -8.72 8.43
C PHE A 95 -8.46 -9.65 8.31
N PHE A 96 -8.57 -10.80 7.62
CA PHE A 96 -7.52 -11.81 7.49
C PHE A 96 -6.18 -11.29 6.91
N ARG A 97 -6.20 -10.18 6.16
CA ARG A 97 -5.04 -9.62 5.47
C ARG A 97 -4.76 -8.16 5.80
N LYS A 98 -5.41 -7.64 6.84
CA LYS A 98 -5.25 -6.23 7.23
C LYS A 98 -4.06 -6.07 8.17
N LYS A 99 -3.30 -4.98 7.99
CA LYS A 99 -2.31 -4.54 8.97
C LYS A 99 -3.02 -3.84 10.12
N ASN A 100 -2.40 -3.83 11.31
CA ASN A 100 -2.97 -3.16 12.49
C ASN A 100 -3.32 -1.67 12.22
N VAL A 101 -2.55 -0.99 11.38
CA VAL A 101 -2.83 0.40 10.97
C VAL A 101 -4.12 0.53 10.16
N ASP A 102 -4.40 -0.44 9.29
CA ASP A 102 -5.63 -0.45 8.49
C ASP A 102 -6.85 -0.70 9.38
N VAL A 103 -6.71 -1.54 10.41
CA VAL A 103 -7.76 -1.80 11.41
C VAL A 103 -8.12 -0.53 12.17
N VAL A 104 -7.12 0.25 12.62
CA VAL A 104 -7.35 1.56 13.26
C VAL A 104 -8.08 2.51 12.32
N ALA A 105 -7.62 2.63 11.07
CA ALA A 105 -8.23 3.51 10.07
C ALA A 105 -9.69 3.12 9.77
N ASP A 106 -9.99 1.83 9.68
CA ASP A 106 -11.34 1.34 9.42
C ASP A 106 -12.26 1.58 10.63
N SER A 107 -11.74 1.41 11.86
CA SER A 107 -12.50 1.71 13.09
C SER A 107 -12.87 3.19 13.16
N ILE A 108 -11.95 4.09 12.82
CA ILE A 108 -12.21 5.55 12.78
C ILE A 108 -13.25 5.88 11.72
N LYS A 109 -13.10 5.38 10.47
CA LYS A 109 -14.04 5.64 9.37
C LYS A 109 -15.43 5.14 9.70
N PHE A 110 -15.53 3.90 10.20
CA PHE A 110 -16.80 3.30 10.56
C PHE A 110 -17.50 4.12 11.66
N SER A 111 -16.80 4.40 12.75
CA SER A 111 -17.37 5.17 13.88
C SER A 111 -17.82 6.56 13.45
N PHE A 112 -17.05 7.23 12.60
CA PHE A 112 -17.40 8.54 12.07
C PHE A 112 -18.68 8.51 11.22
N ILE A 113 -18.75 7.59 10.25
CA ILE A 113 -19.91 7.46 9.35
C ILE A 113 -21.13 7.01 10.14
N GLN A 114 -20.98 6.04 11.05
CA GLN A 114 -22.09 5.55 11.88
C GLN A 114 -22.66 6.65 12.78
N THR A 115 -21.81 7.50 13.34
CA THR A 115 -22.23 8.66 14.15
C THR A 115 -23.02 9.65 13.30
N LEU A 116 -22.57 9.95 12.08
CA LEU A 116 -23.31 10.81 11.14
C LEU A 116 -24.67 10.23 10.76
N ILE A 117 -24.72 8.93 10.46
CA ILE A 117 -25.99 8.24 10.14
C ILE A 117 -26.96 8.33 11.32
N THR A 118 -26.48 8.08 12.54
CA THR A 118 -27.32 8.15 13.74
C THR A 118 -27.82 9.59 14.02
N LEU A 119 -26.99 10.58 13.80
CA LEU A 119 -27.38 11.98 13.93
C LEU A 119 -28.46 12.36 12.92
N SER A 120 -28.28 11.94 11.65
CA SER A 120 -29.27 12.15 10.59
C SER A 120 -30.57 11.38 10.85
N ALA A 121 -30.48 10.13 11.31
CA ALA A 121 -31.67 9.34 11.63
C ALA A 121 -32.49 9.94 12.78
N LYS A 122 -31.82 10.47 13.80
CA LYS A 122 -32.47 11.19 14.90
C LYS A 122 -33.26 12.42 14.39
N ASP A 123 -32.65 13.22 13.53
CA ASP A 123 -33.28 14.44 13.01
C ASP A 123 -34.44 14.10 12.05
N LEU A 124 -34.32 13.05 11.22
CA LEU A 124 -35.35 12.56 10.31
C LEU A 124 -36.55 11.95 11.04
N THR A 125 -36.33 11.27 12.16
CA THR A 125 -37.40 10.66 12.95
C THR A 125 -37.99 11.58 13.99
N GLU A 126 -37.56 12.86 14.01
CA GLU A 126 -37.95 13.87 15.00
C GLU A 126 -37.73 13.46 16.46
N MET A 127 -36.85 12.49 16.72
CA MET A 127 -36.51 11.98 18.05
C MET A 127 -35.64 12.99 18.84
N ARG A 128 -36.23 14.15 19.16
CA ARG A 128 -35.53 15.22 19.88
C ARG A 128 -35.05 14.80 21.28
N ALA A 129 -35.70 13.81 21.87
CA ALA A 129 -35.34 13.26 23.17
C ALA A 129 -33.97 12.52 23.18
N PHE A 130 -33.43 12.09 22.04
CA PHE A 130 -32.13 11.43 22.00
C PHE A 130 -30.99 12.46 22.06
N PRO A 131 -30.17 12.52 23.16
CA PRO A 131 -29.22 13.58 23.38
C PRO A 131 -28.06 13.58 22.39
N ARG A 132 -27.70 14.75 21.85
CA ARG A 132 -26.53 14.91 20.96
C ARG A 132 -25.23 14.57 21.67
N SER A 133 -25.11 14.81 22.97
CA SER A 133 -23.93 14.46 23.77
C SER A 133 -23.67 12.96 23.79
N VAL A 134 -24.72 12.13 23.88
CA VAL A 134 -24.58 10.65 23.78
C VAL A 134 -24.04 10.25 22.41
N ILE A 135 -24.54 10.86 21.32
CA ILE A 135 -24.09 10.55 19.96
C ILE A 135 -22.63 10.96 19.77
N LEU A 136 -22.22 12.12 20.27
CA LEU A 136 -20.82 12.57 20.16
C LEU A 136 -19.87 11.71 21.00
N LEU A 137 -20.26 11.34 22.22
CA LEU A 137 -19.46 10.44 23.06
C LEU A 137 -19.38 9.04 22.45
N SER A 138 -20.47 8.56 21.84
CA SER A 138 -20.48 7.25 21.19
C SER A 138 -19.44 7.13 20.07
N PHE A 139 -19.09 8.20 19.37
CA PHE A 139 -18.02 8.19 18.38
C PHE A 139 -16.70 7.62 18.94
N VAL A 140 -16.27 8.11 20.10
CA VAL A 140 -15.03 7.69 20.74
C VAL A 140 -15.15 6.26 21.27
N ILE A 141 -16.27 5.94 21.92
CA ILE A 141 -16.51 4.60 22.50
C ILE A 141 -16.62 3.55 21.39
N LEU A 142 -17.34 3.84 20.30
CA LEU A 142 -17.45 2.96 19.14
C LEU A 142 -16.07 2.70 18.49
N MET A 143 -15.25 3.74 18.34
CA MET A 143 -13.91 3.58 17.80
C MET A 143 -13.12 2.57 18.61
N ILE A 144 -13.16 2.61 19.94
CA ILE A 144 -12.46 1.68 20.82
C ILE A 144 -13.06 0.28 20.73
N TYR A 145 -14.38 0.13 20.82
CA TYR A 145 -15.04 -1.17 20.82
C TYR A 145 -14.88 -1.91 19.49
N ILE A 146 -15.03 -1.19 18.39
CA ILE A 146 -14.85 -1.77 17.05
C ILE A 146 -13.40 -2.17 16.81
N PHE A 147 -12.45 -1.33 17.25
CA PHE A 147 -11.03 -1.68 17.19
C PHE A 147 -10.74 -2.95 18.00
N MET A 148 -11.20 -3.02 19.25
CA MET A 148 -11.01 -4.22 20.08
C MET A 148 -11.66 -5.45 19.45
N TRP A 149 -12.89 -5.33 18.94
CA TRP A 149 -13.58 -6.43 18.28
C TRP A 149 -12.84 -6.93 17.04
N GLN A 150 -12.37 -6.04 16.19
CA GLN A 150 -11.56 -6.40 15.04
C GLN A 150 -10.24 -7.09 15.45
N MET A 151 -9.56 -6.59 16.48
CA MET A 151 -8.32 -7.20 16.99
C MET A 151 -8.58 -8.60 17.56
N ILE A 152 -9.66 -8.81 18.29
CA ILE A 152 -10.06 -10.13 18.81
C ILE A 152 -10.31 -11.10 17.64
N CYS A 153 -11.12 -10.71 16.65
CA CYS A 153 -11.42 -11.56 15.50
C CYS A 153 -10.18 -11.85 14.66
N MET A 154 -9.29 -10.87 14.49
CA MET A 154 -8.00 -11.04 13.80
C MET A 154 -7.09 -12.02 14.54
N THR A 155 -7.02 -11.93 15.88
CA THR A 155 -6.20 -12.84 16.70
C THR A 155 -6.74 -14.26 16.67
N ILE A 156 -8.07 -14.43 16.75
CA ILE A 156 -8.73 -15.75 16.61
C ILE A 156 -8.44 -16.32 15.22
N SER A 157 -8.62 -15.50 14.19
CA SER A 157 -8.34 -15.90 12.82
C SER A 157 -6.89 -16.40 12.63
N ARG A 158 -5.91 -15.66 13.14
CA ARG A 158 -4.49 -16.05 13.06
C ARG A 158 -4.17 -17.36 13.80
N ARG A 159 -4.88 -17.67 14.89
CA ARG A 159 -4.69 -18.93 15.64
C ARG A 159 -5.37 -20.13 14.97
N VAL A 160 -6.48 -19.92 14.32
CA VAL A 160 -7.29 -21.00 13.70
C VAL A 160 -6.80 -21.32 12.29
N PHE A 161 -6.45 -20.29 11.54
CA PHE A 161 -5.78 -20.47 10.26
C PHE A 161 -4.29 -20.55 10.55
N GLU A 162 -3.75 -21.77 10.60
CA GLU A 162 -2.30 -21.98 10.49
C GLU A 162 -1.76 -21.16 9.32
N THR A 163 -0.54 -20.64 9.47
CA THR A 163 0.16 -19.86 8.43
C THR A 163 -0.13 -20.42 7.04
N GLY A 164 -0.75 -19.59 6.20
CA GLY A 164 -1.09 -19.99 4.84
C GLY A 164 0.21 -20.41 4.12
N SER A 165 0.21 -21.54 3.44
CA SER A 165 1.37 -21.95 2.67
C SER A 165 1.37 -21.28 1.30
N LEU A 166 2.48 -20.61 0.93
CA LEU A 166 2.70 -19.96 -0.35
C LEU A 166 3.56 -20.84 -1.26
N VAL A 167 3.09 -21.08 -2.47
CA VAL A 167 3.85 -21.78 -3.52
C VAL A 167 4.20 -20.79 -4.62
N ILE A 168 5.48 -20.74 -5.00
CA ILE A 168 5.93 -19.91 -6.12
C ILE A 168 6.00 -20.76 -7.38
N ILE A 169 5.36 -20.31 -8.46
CA ILE A 169 5.37 -20.93 -9.77
C ILE A 169 6.15 -20.03 -10.74
N GLY A 170 7.17 -20.58 -11.40
CA GLY A 170 8.02 -19.85 -12.35
C GLY A 170 8.64 -20.76 -13.39
N SER A 171 9.45 -20.20 -14.29
CA SER A 171 10.19 -20.96 -15.30
C SER A 171 11.52 -21.45 -14.75
N ASN A 172 12.27 -20.58 -14.07
CA ASN A 172 13.62 -20.82 -13.60
C ASN A 172 13.71 -20.73 -12.08
N VAL A 173 14.48 -21.63 -11.47
CA VAL A 173 14.74 -21.66 -10.02
C VAL A 173 15.42 -20.37 -9.54
N ALA A 174 16.33 -19.81 -10.36
CA ALA A 174 17.01 -18.55 -10.03
C ALA A 174 16.02 -17.38 -9.88
N THR A 175 15.12 -17.19 -10.85
CA THR A 175 14.07 -16.16 -10.82
C THR A 175 13.12 -16.38 -9.65
N MET A 176 12.72 -17.63 -9.39
CA MET A 176 11.86 -17.98 -8.25
C MET A 176 12.52 -17.65 -6.91
N ASN A 177 13.85 -17.92 -6.76
CA ASN A 177 14.60 -17.58 -5.56
C ASN A 177 14.75 -16.06 -5.37
N GLU A 178 14.97 -15.30 -6.46
CA GLU A 178 14.99 -13.84 -6.41
C GLU A 178 13.63 -13.28 -5.93
N VAL A 179 12.53 -13.79 -6.50
CA VAL A 179 11.18 -13.42 -6.06
C VAL A 179 10.95 -13.80 -4.60
N LYS A 180 11.35 -15.01 -4.19
CA LYS A 180 11.28 -15.45 -2.79
C LYS A 180 12.01 -14.47 -1.87
N ALA A 181 13.24 -14.09 -2.20
CA ALA A 181 14.03 -13.15 -1.39
C ALA A 181 13.35 -11.77 -1.29
N LYS A 182 12.72 -11.29 -2.38
CA LYS A 182 11.99 -10.02 -2.40
C LYS A 182 10.71 -10.03 -1.55
N ILE A 183 9.99 -11.16 -1.50
CA ILE A 183 8.69 -11.24 -0.79
C ILE A 183 8.83 -11.72 0.65
N SER A 184 9.88 -12.49 1.01
CA SER A 184 10.09 -13.04 2.35
C SER A 184 9.92 -12.03 3.49
N PRO A 185 10.45 -10.79 3.44
CA PRO A 185 10.26 -9.83 4.51
C PRO A 185 8.80 -9.39 4.70
N SER A 186 7.99 -9.52 3.65
CA SER A 186 6.57 -9.16 3.66
C SER A 186 5.67 -10.32 4.08
N LEU A 187 6.11 -11.57 3.93
CA LEU A 187 5.32 -12.77 4.25
C LEU A 187 5.00 -12.84 5.75
N ASN A 188 5.98 -12.53 6.61
CA ASN A 188 5.78 -12.49 8.07
C ASN A 188 4.68 -11.48 8.49
N SER A 189 4.45 -10.42 7.70
CA SER A 189 3.40 -9.44 7.97
C SER A 189 2.01 -9.87 7.51
N VAL A 190 1.91 -10.98 6.74
CA VAL A 190 0.68 -11.49 6.12
C VAL A 190 0.35 -12.91 6.64
N ASP A 191 1.13 -13.42 7.61
CA ASP A 191 1.02 -14.77 8.18
C ASP A 191 1.04 -15.87 7.09
N LEU A 192 1.93 -15.71 6.09
CA LEU A 192 2.18 -16.68 5.03
C LEU A 192 3.54 -17.34 5.25
N ASP A 193 3.60 -18.66 5.17
CA ASP A 193 4.85 -19.40 5.17
C ASP A 193 5.16 -19.93 3.78
N PHE A 194 6.45 -19.98 3.47
CA PHE A 194 6.91 -20.42 2.18
C PHE A 194 6.96 -21.95 2.13
N SER A 195 6.20 -22.56 1.20
CA SER A 195 6.11 -24.03 1.09
C SER A 195 7.11 -24.61 0.09
N ARG A 196 6.99 -24.28 -1.20
CA ARG A 196 7.86 -24.85 -2.25
C ARG A 196 7.90 -24.02 -3.53
N LEU A 197 8.91 -24.32 -4.37
CA LEU A 197 9.05 -23.81 -5.73
C LEU A 197 8.52 -24.86 -6.72
N VAL A 198 7.76 -24.46 -7.71
CA VAL A 198 7.21 -25.34 -8.75
C VAL A 198 7.48 -24.75 -10.14
N ARG A 199 8.02 -25.54 -11.06
CA ARG A 199 8.15 -25.08 -12.45
C ARG A 199 6.80 -25.18 -13.16
N TYR A 200 6.43 -24.14 -13.92
CA TYR A 200 5.18 -24.15 -14.69
C TYR A 200 5.12 -25.27 -15.75
N SER A 201 6.28 -25.76 -16.21
CA SER A 201 6.39 -26.89 -17.15
C SER A 201 5.91 -28.21 -16.54
N ASP A 202 5.99 -28.37 -15.21
CA ASP A 202 5.45 -29.54 -14.51
C ASP A 202 3.93 -29.39 -14.28
N LYS A 203 3.17 -29.70 -15.33
CA LYS A 203 1.71 -29.59 -15.31
C LYS A 203 1.02 -30.44 -14.23
N ARG A 204 1.67 -31.53 -13.78
CA ARG A 204 1.12 -32.40 -12.71
C ARG A 204 1.26 -31.71 -11.35
N ALA A 205 2.46 -31.21 -11.05
CA ALA A 205 2.72 -30.47 -9.82
C ALA A 205 1.86 -29.19 -9.73
N VAL A 206 1.74 -28.43 -10.83
CA VAL A 206 0.90 -27.22 -10.87
C VAL A 206 -0.57 -27.55 -10.57
N ARG A 207 -1.14 -28.61 -11.18
CA ARG A 207 -2.51 -29.03 -10.90
C ARG A 207 -2.71 -29.48 -9.44
N ALA A 208 -1.75 -30.22 -8.89
CA ALA A 208 -1.80 -30.64 -7.49
C ALA A 208 -1.81 -29.42 -6.55
N VAL A 209 -0.98 -28.41 -6.83
CA VAL A 209 -0.93 -27.16 -6.07
C VAL A 209 -2.25 -26.37 -6.14
N ILE A 210 -2.84 -26.23 -7.33
CA ILE A 210 -4.11 -25.53 -7.52
C ILE A 210 -5.24 -26.21 -6.70
N ARG A 211 -5.21 -27.53 -6.60
CA ARG A 211 -6.22 -28.32 -5.86
C ARG A 211 -5.98 -28.34 -4.34
N SER A 212 -4.75 -28.10 -3.88
CA SER A 212 -4.39 -28.16 -2.45
C SER A 212 -4.75 -26.91 -1.65
N ASN A 213 -5.47 -25.96 -2.25
CA ASN A 213 -5.92 -24.70 -1.60
C ASN A 213 -4.81 -23.91 -0.90
N VAL A 214 -3.60 -23.95 -1.46
CA VAL A 214 -2.46 -23.13 -1.05
C VAL A 214 -2.45 -21.83 -1.87
N GLU A 215 -1.91 -20.75 -1.32
CA GLU A 215 -1.76 -19.50 -2.05
C GLU A 215 -0.65 -19.63 -3.11
N ILE A 216 -0.87 -19.08 -4.29
CA ILE A 216 0.03 -19.23 -5.43
C ILE A 216 0.61 -17.86 -5.80
N PHE A 217 1.94 -17.79 -5.94
CA PHE A 217 2.62 -16.64 -6.51
C PHE A 217 3.15 -17.00 -7.90
N LEU A 218 2.68 -16.29 -8.93
CA LEU A 218 3.16 -16.44 -10.30
C LEU A 218 4.31 -15.48 -10.58
N CYS A 219 5.46 -16.03 -10.94
CA CYS A 219 6.63 -15.25 -11.33
C CYS A 219 6.40 -14.47 -12.63
N PRO A 220 7.10 -13.34 -12.83
CA PRO A 220 7.00 -12.54 -14.06
C PRO A 220 7.46 -13.27 -15.33
N ASP A 221 8.27 -14.31 -15.19
CA ASP A 221 8.86 -15.12 -16.28
C ASP A 221 7.94 -16.23 -16.82
N VAL A 222 6.72 -16.39 -16.24
CA VAL A 222 5.71 -17.32 -16.75
C VAL A 222 5.07 -16.72 -18.01
N PRO A 223 4.98 -17.46 -19.14
CA PRO A 223 4.32 -17.02 -20.36
C PRO A 223 2.85 -16.63 -20.13
N GLU A 224 2.35 -15.64 -20.87
CA GLU A 224 1.01 -15.06 -20.67
C GLU A 224 -0.13 -16.08 -20.88
N ASP A 225 0.00 -16.97 -21.86
CA ASP A 225 -0.94 -18.05 -22.14
C ASP A 225 -1.05 -19.02 -20.97
N VAL A 226 0.10 -19.43 -20.41
CA VAL A 226 0.18 -20.32 -19.23
C VAL A 226 -0.34 -19.62 -17.98
N LYS A 227 0.00 -18.33 -17.81
CA LYS A 227 -0.48 -17.50 -16.70
C LYS A 227 -2.00 -17.41 -16.70
N SER A 228 -2.59 -17.12 -17.86
CA SER A 228 -4.04 -17.08 -18.04
C SER A 228 -4.70 -18.41 -17.68
N ASP A 229 -4.18 -19.52 -18.17
CA ASP A 229 -4.69 -20.87 -17.87
C ASP A 229 -4.65 -21.18 -16.36
N ILE A 230 -3.54 -20.83 -15.69
CA ILE A 230 -3.39 -21.04 -14.24
C ILE A 230 -4.40 -20.17 -13.47
N ILE A 231 -4.55 -18.89 -13.82
CA ILE A 231 -5.49 -17.97 -13.15
C ILE A 231 -6.92 -18.50 -13.30
N LEU A 232 -7.33 -18.91 -14.50
CA LEU A 232 -8.67 -19.48 -14.73
C LEU A 232 -8.89 -20.79 -13.94
N ALA A 233 -7.86 -21.64 -13.86
CA ALA A 233 -7.94 -22.85 -13.05
C ALA A 233 -8.06 -22.53 -11.56
N CYS A 234 -7.29 -21.55 -11.06
CA CYS A 234 -7.37 -21.11 -9.65
C CYS A 234 -8.72 -20.52 -9.31
N ALA A 235 -9.34 -19.74 -10.20
CA ALA A 235 -10.68 -19.20 -10.01
C ALA A 235 -11.74 -20.30 -9.84
N LYS A 236 -11.58 -21.44 -10.53
CA LYS A 236 -12.48 -22.60 -10.38
C LYS A 236 -12.39 -23.24 -8.98
N TYR A 237 -11.21 -23.23 -8.36
CA TYR A 237 -10.96 -23.86 -7.06
C TYR A 237 -10.90 -22.87 -5.89
N ASP A 238 -11.33 -21.60 -6.11
CA ASP A 238 -11.28 -20.50 -5.12
C ASP A 238 -9.87 -20.28 -4.52
N THR A 239 -8.85 -20.55 -5.32
CA THR A 239 -7.45 -20.44 -4.91
C THR A 239 -6.95 -19.01 -5.13
N VAL A 240 -6.27 -18.44 -4.13
CA VAL A 240 -5.73 -17.08 -4.21
C VAL A 240 -4.44 -17.08 -5.02
N VAL A 241 -4.35 -16.16 -5.98
CA VAL A 241 -3.19 -16.01 -6.85
C VAL A 241 -2.63 -14.59 -6.74
N TYR A 242 -1.32 -14.51 -6.50
CA TYR A 242 -0.55 -13.27 -6.59
C TYR A 242 0.15 -13.21 -7.94
N VAL A 243 -0.04 -12.12 -8.65
CA VAL A 243 0.56 -11.89 -9.97
C VAL A 243 1.31 -10.57 -9.97
N VAL A 244 2.53 -10.57 -10.51
CA VAL A 244 3.24 -9.31 -10.79
C VAL A 244 2.68 -8.75 -12.10
N PRO A 245 1.97 -7.60 -12.06
CA PRO A 245 1.29 -7.09 -13.25
C PRO A 245 2.28 -6.61 -14.31
N GLN A 246 1.97 -6.87 -15.56
CA GLN A 246 2.65 -6.28 -16.71
C GLN A 246 2.22 -4.81 -16.91
N PHE A 247 2.99 -4.04 -17.65
CA PHE A 247 2.68 -2.61 -17.83
C PHE A 247 1.34 -2.38 -18.53
N TYR A 248 0.96 -3.23 -19.48
CA TYR A 248 -0.33 -3.14 -20.15
C TYR A 248 -1.49 -3.48 -19.18
N GLU A 249 -1.31 -4.44 -18.27
CA GLU A 249 -2.32 -4.78 -17.25
C GLU A 249 -2.55 -3.62 -16.28
N ILE A 250 -1.48 -2.91 -15.88
CA ILE A 250 -1.62 -1.68 -15.08
C ILE A 250 -2.35 -0.60 -15.87
N SER A 251 -2.11 -0.52 -17.19
CA SER A 251 -2.80 0.45 -18.06
C SER A 251 -4.29 0.15 -18.22
N LEU A 252 -4.68 -1.13 -18.16
CA LEU A 252 -6.07 -1.60 -18.17
C LEU A 252 -6.76 -1.42 -16.81
N TYR A 253 -6.02 -1.21 -15.74
CA TYR A 253 -6.61 -1.03 -14.41
C TYR A 253 -7.56 0.16 -14.39
N LYS A 254 -8.78 -0.03 -13.85
CA LYS A 254 -9.88 0.94 -13.87
C LYS A 254 -10.36 1.36 -15.27
N SER A 255 -10.10 0.56 -16.32
CA SER A 255 -10.76 0.77 -17.60
C SER A 255 -12.27 0.53 -17.48
N ARG A 256 -13.05 1.31 -18.26
CA ARG A 256 -14.51 1.17 -18.28
C ARG A 256 -14.93 0.15 -19.33
N ILE A 257 -15.85 -0.74 -18.97
CA ILE A 257 -16.47 -1.64 -19.92
C ILE A 257 -17.64 -0.90 -20.58
N ILE A 258 -17.65 -0.84 -21.90
CA ILE A 258 -18.73 -0.29 -22.71
C ILE A 258 -19.23 -1.36 -23.68
N TYR A 259 -20.47 -1.26 -24.06
CA TYR A 259 -21.10 -2.15 -25.03
C TYR A 259 -21.33 -1.37 -26.34
N LEU A 260 -20.79 -1.89 -27.41
CA LEU A 260 -21.02 -1.41 -28.75
C LEU A 260 -21.84 -2.49 -29.48
N ASN A 261 -23.17 -2.34 -29.45
CA ASN A 261 -24.14 -3.38 -29.78
C ASN A 261 -23.93 -4.64 -28.93
N ASP A 262 -23.54 -5.76 -29.51
CA ASP A 262 -23.25 -7.05 -28.87
C ASP A 262 -21.78 -7.24 -28.47
N LEU A 263 -20.91 -6.28 -28.83
CA LEU A 263 -19.49 -6.34 -28.53
C LEU A 263 -19.18 -5.63 -27.21
N MET A 264 -18.61 -6.39 -26.26
CA MET A 264 -18.07 -5.84 -25.04
C MET A 264 -16.66 -5.29 -25.28
N VAL A 265 -16.45 -4.00 -25.05
CA VAL A 265 -15.17 -3.30 -25.28
C VAL A 265 -14.66 -2.66 -24.00
N MET A 266 -13.36 -2.78 -23.75
CA MET A 266 -12.70 -2.05 -22.66
C MET A 266 -12.22 -0.69 -23.16
N LEU A 267 -12.80 0.38 -22.62
CA LEU A 267 -12.37 1.75 -22.89
C LEU A 267 -11.22 2.12 -21.97
N MET A 268 -10.04 2.32 -22.54
CA MET A 268 -8.87 2.81 -21.81
C MET A 268 -8.87 4.33 -21.79
N ASP A 269 -8.91 4.93 -20.61
CA ASP A 269 -8.69 6.35 -20.44
C ASP A 269 -7.21 6.70 -20.68
N ARG A 270 -6.95 7.93 -21.12
CA ARG A 270 -5.59 8.44 -21.30
C ARG A 270 -4.80 8.36 -19.99
N MET A 271 -3.50 8.06 -20.10
CA MET A 271 -2.60 8.18 -18.96
C MET A 271 -2.48 9.65 -18.55
N GLY A 272 -2.66 9.92 -17.25
CA GLY A 272 -2.54 11.26 -16.71
C GLY A 272 -3.74 11.67 -15.85
N LEU A 273 -3.72 12.89 -15.37
CA LEU A 273 -4.76 13.43 -14.49
C LEU A 273 -5.82 14.20 -15.32
N THR A 274 -7.08 14.13 -14.90
CA THR A 274 -8.15 14.98 -15.44
C THR A 274 -7.89 16.45 -15.09
N PHE A 275 -8.64 17.35 -15.71
CA PHE A 275 -8.49 18.79 -15.42
C PHE A 275 -8.76 19.10 -13.95
N GLU A 276 -9.84 18.55 -13.39
CA GLU A 276 -10.25 18.73 -12.00
C GLU A 276 -9.18 18.18 -11.04
N GLN A 277 -8.65 16.98 -11.33
CA GLN A 277 -7.58 16.38 -10.54
C GLN A 277 -6.32 17.24 -10.55
N ARG A 278 -5.95 17.80 -11.71
CA ARG A 278 -4.80 18.72 -11.82
C ARG A 278 -4.99 20.01 -11.03
N LEU A 279 -6.21 20.56 -11.06
CA LEU A 279 -6.53 21.77 -10.32
C LEU A 279 -6.42 21.55 -8.79
N PHE A 280 -7.12 20.55 -8.28
CA PHE A 280 -7.08 20.23 -6.85
C PHE A 280 -5.67 19.86 -6.38
N LYS A 281 -4.96 19.07 -7.18
CA LYS A 281 -3.55 18.73 -6.92
C LYS A 281 -2.68 19.99 -6.86
N ARG A 282 -2.87 20.94 -7.78
CA ARG A 282 -2.10 22.20 -7.80
C ARG A 282 -2.35 23.05 -6.57
N ILE A 283 -3.60 23.14 -6.11
CA ILE A 283 -3.94 23.84 -4.88
C ILE A 283 -3.24 23.19 -3.67
N LEU A 284 -3.33 21.86 -3.56
CA LEU A 284 -2.67 21.10 -2.50
C LEU A 284 -1.14 21.29 -2.52
N ASP A 285 -0.53 21.22 -3.71
CA ASP A 285 0.91 21.42 -3.92
C ASP A 285 1.36 22.82 -3.44
N ILE A 286 0.61 23.86 -3.78
CA ILE A 286 0.92 25.24 -3.35
C ILE A 286 0.79 25.38 -1.84
N CYS A 287 -0.31 24.91 -1.25
CA CYS A 287 -0.53 25.00 0.20
C CYS A 287 0.59 24.30 0.98
N ILE A 288 0.90 23.06 0.62
CA ILE A 288 1.93 22.26 1.32
C ILE A 288 3.31 22.87 1.13
N SER A 289 3.67 23.30 -0.10
CA SER A 289 5.00 23.84 -0.37
C SER A 289 5.22 25.19 0.31
N THR A 290 4.22 26.05 0.34
CA THR A 290 4.29 27.32 1.06
C THR A 290 4.47 27.09 2.55
N PHE A 291 3.66 26.21 3.15
CA PHE A 291 3.76 25.86 4.56
C PHE A 291 5.13 25.23 4.90
N ALA A 292 5.62 24.30 4.06
CA ALA A 292 6.90 23.65 4.24
C ALA A 292 8.05 24.67 4.18
N LEU A 293 8.07 25.57 3.19
CA LEU A 293 9.11 26.58 3.07
C LEU A 293 9.12 27.57 4.23
N ILE A 294 7.95 28.01 4.72
CA ILE A 294 7.86 28.89 5.89
C ILE A 294 8.48 28.20 7.11
N ILE A 295 8.08 26.97 7.41
CA ILE A 295 8.59 26.23 8.57
C ILE A 295 10.08 25.91 8.44
N THR A 296 10.54 25.52 7.24
CA THR A 296 11.92 25.10 7.04
C THR A 296 12.87 26.25 6.71
N SER A 297 12.37 27.49 6.51
CA SER A 297 13.21 28.65 6.16
C SER A 297 14.35 28.93 7.16
N PRO A 298 14.18 28.83 8.50
CA PRO A 298 15.32 29.01 9.40
C PRO A 298 16.39 27.93 9.22
N ILE A 299 15.98 26.69 9.01
CA ILE A 299 16.91 25.57 8.78
C ILE A 299 17.66 25.75 7.46
N LEU A 300 16.95 26.17 6.41
CA LEU A 300 17.56 26.47 5.11
C LEU A 300 18.58 27.62 5.21
N LEU A 301 18.25 28.68 5.96
CA LEU A 301 19.15 29.83 6.16
C LEU A 301 20.43 29.39 6.90
N ILE A 302 20.28 28.67 8.02
CA ILE A 302 21.42 28.17 8.79
C ILE A 302 22.30 27.25 7.91
N SER A 303 21.68 26.31 7.19
CA SER A 303 22.38 25.40 6.28
C SER A 303 23.13 26.17 5.17
N ALA A 304 22.51 27.22 4.62
CA ALA A 304 23.10 28.07 3.62
C ALA A 304 24.36 28.79 4.13
N LEU A 305 24.29 29.33 5.36
CA LEU A 305 25.43 29.99 6.02
C LEU A 305 26.60 29.01 6.26
N ILE A 306 26.30 27.80 6.74
CA ILE A 306 27.31 26.77 6.99
C ILE A 306 27.96 26.31 5.68
N ILE A 307 27.19 26.05 4.63
CA ILE A 307 27.73 25.67 3.31
C ILE A 307 28.63 26.78 2.76
N LYS A 308 28.24 28.06 2.92
CA LYS A 308 29.02 29.20 2.46
C LYS A 308 30.31 29.36 3.26
N ALA A 309 30.30 29.05 4.55
CA ALA A 309 31.45 29.12 5.43
C ALA A 309 32.46 27.96 5.20
N GLU A 310 32.02 26.80 4.69
CA GLU A 310 32.88 25.61 4.50
C GLU A 310 33.88 25.80 3.37
N ASP A 311 33.50 26.40 2.23
CA ASP A 311 34.37 26.54 1.04
C ASP A 311 34.08 27.78 0.19
N GLY A 312 33.24 28.72 0.63
CA GLY A 312 32.93 29.95 -0.07
C GLY A 312 32.10 29.80 -1.35
N GLY A 313 31.86 28.61 -1.82
CA GLY A 313 31.15 28.32 -3.08
C GLY A 313 29.63 28.58 -3.05
N PRO A 314 28.89 28.25 -4.14
CA PRO A 314 27.46 28.48 -4.23
C PRO A 314 26.69 27.58 -3.23
N VAL A 315 25.64 28.13 -2.62
CA VAL A 315 24.79 27.42 -1.65
C VAL A 315 23.91 26.39 -2.33
N PHE A 316 23.33 26.75 -3.48
CA PHE A 316 22.44 25.90 -4.24
C PHE A 316 23.20 25.14 -5.34
N PHE A 317 22.85 23.89 -5.49
CA PHE A 317 23.20 23.03 -6.60
C PHE A 317 22.00 22.92 -7.53
N LYS A 318 22.22 23.08 -8.81
CA LYS A 318 21.21 22.95 -9.86
C LYS A 318 21.57 21.79 -10.78
N GLN A 319 20.58 21.05 -11.20
CA GLN A 319 20.77 19.92 -12.11
C GLN A 319 19.56 19.77 -13.02
N THR A 320 19.78 19.55 -14.31
CA THR A 320 18.71 19.29 -15.27
C THR A 320 18.05 17.95 -14.99
N ARG A 321 16.72 17.96 -14.89
CA ARG A 321 15.85 16.80 -14.70
C ARG A 321 14.66 16.87 -15.65
N LEU A 322 13.93 15.74 -15.80
CA LEU A 322 12.73 15.68 -16.61
C LEU A 322 11.47 15.66 -15.73
N THR A 323 10.43 16.38 -16.21
CA THR A 323 9.11 16.44 -15.61
C THR A 323 8.02 16.07 -16.64
N ILE A 324 6.79 16.50 -16.42
CA ILE A 324 5.64 16.19 -17.30
C ILE A 324 5.97 16.42 -18.78
N ASN A 325 5.54 15.51 -19.65
CA ASN A 325 5.78 15.52 -21.11
C ASN A 325 7.27 15.57 -21.49
N ASN A 326 8.15 14.97 -20.69
CA ASN A 326 9.59 14.96 -20.88
C ASN A 326 10.23 16.37 -20.91
N LYS A 327 9.57 17.38 -20.31
CA LYS A 327 10.12 18.73 -20.28
C LYS A 327 11.31 18.81 -19.33
N PRO A 328 12.46 19.37 -19.76
CA PRO A 328 13.57 19.60 -18.86
C PRO A 328 13.29 20.78 -17.93
N TYR A 329 13.76 20.70 -16.68
CA TYR A 329 13.74 21.75 -15.69
C TYR A 329 14.97 21.65 -14.78
N GLU A 330 15.30 22.70 -14.07
CA GLU A 330 16.41 22.71 -13.10
C GLU A 330 15.91 22.40 -11.69
N ILE A 331 16.30 21.25 -11.14
CA ILE A 331 16.00 20.93 -9.74
C ILE A 331 16.92 21.69 -8.80
N TYR A 332 16.37 22.33 -7.75
CA TYR A 332 17.13 23.04 -6.73
C TYR A 332 17.40 22.11 -5.53
N LYS A 333 18.69 22.06 -5.12
CA LYS A 333 19.12 21.37 -3.91
C LYS A 333 20.14 22.22 -3.16
N LEU A 334 20.31 21.98 -1.85
CA LEU A 334 21.50 22.49 -1.19
C LEU A 334 22.73 21.72 -1.68
N ARG A 335 23.81 22.42 -1.87
CA ARG A 335 25.07 21.82 -2.29
C ARG A 335 25.65 20.96 -1.15
N THR A 336 25.90 19.69 -1.47
CA THR A 336 26.42 18.68 -0.54
C THR A 336 27.74 18.07 -0.99
N MET A 337 28.23 18.47 -2.16
CA MET A 337 29.50 18.04 -2.75
C MET A 337 30.41 19.24 -3.02
N ARG A 338 31.72 18.99 -3.19
CA ARG A 338 32.69 20.00 -3.61
C ARG A 338 32.31 20.61 -4.97
N VAL A 339 32.76 21.83 -5.24
CA VAL A 339 32.37 22.60 -6.44
C VAL A 339 32.70 21.87 -7.74
N ASP A 340 33.79 21.12 -7.77
CA ASP A 340 34.33 20.41 -8.93
C ASP A 340 34.00 18.92 -8.99
N ALA A 341 33.05 18.47 -8.17
CA ALA A 341 32.77 17.05 -7.96
C ALA A 341 32.35 16.27 -9.23
N GLU A 342 31.70 16.89 -10.19
CA GLU A 342 31.29 16.27 -11.46
C GLU A 342 32.25 16.51 -12.64
N SER A 343 33.18 17.45 -12.52
CA SER A 343 34.13 17.78 -13.60
C SER A 343 35.09 16.62 -13.92
N VAL A 344 35.46 15.85 -12.91
CA VAL A 344 36.43 14.74 -13.02
C VAL A 344 35.77 13.40 -13.34
N THR A 345 34.55 13.13 -12.84
CA THR A 345 33.93 11.80 -12.90
C THR A 345 32.70 11.72 -13.81
N GLY A 346 32.24 12.85 -14.34
CA GLY A 346 31.00 12.92 -15.10
C GLY A 346 29.75 12.59 -14.26
N ALA A 347 28.65 12.22 -14.94
CA ALA A 347 27.37 11.86 -14.34
C ALA A 347 27.40 10.45 -13.73
N VAL A 348 27.89 10.33 -12.50
CA VAL A 348 27.93 9.04 -11.76
C VAL A 348 26.95 9.07 -10.60
N ILE A 349 26.26 7.94 -10.36
CA ILE A 349 25.40 7.77 -9.19
C ILE A 349 26.26 7.76 -7.93
N SER A 350 25.93 8.64 -6.97
CA SER A 350 26.67 8.77 -5.71
C SER A 350 26.47 7.53 -4.83
N GLY A 351 27.57 6.90 -4.40
CA GLY A 351 27.57 5.77 -3.47
C GLY A 351 27.45 6.19 -1.99
N LYS A 352 27.34 5.18 -1.08
CA LYS A 352 27.20 5.40 0.38
C LYS A 352 28.37 6.21 1.01
N ASN A 353 29.60 6.05 0.52
CA ASN A 353 30.83 6.71 1.02
C ASN A 353 31.53 7.49 -0.09
N ASP A 354 30.79 8.27 -0.87
CA ASP A 354 31.35 9.08 -1.95
C ASP A 354 32.30 10.15 -1.39
N PRO A 355 33.60 10.14 -1.75
CA PRO A 355 34.60 11.06 -1.22
C PRO A 355 34.37 12.52 -1.63
N ARG A 356 33.53 12.76 -2.64
CA ARG A 356 33.19 14.11 -3.14
C ARG A 356 32.22 14.84 -2.19
N VAL A 357 31.58 14.12 -1.25
CA VAL A 357 30.60 14.68 -0.31
C VAL A 357 31.30 15.36 0.85
N THR A 358 30.96 16.63 1.11
CA THR A 358 31.53 17.42 2.22
C THR A 358 31.07 16.90 3.57
N LYS A 359 31.71 17.34 4.67
CA LYS A 359 31.32 16.91 6.03
C LYS A 359 29.89 17.33 6.35
N ILE A 360 29.54 18.59 6.07
CA ILE A 360 28.17 19.08 6.25
C ILE A 360 27.21 18.43 5.25
N GLY A 361 27.67 18.19 4.02
CA GLY A 361 26.87 17.52 2.98
C GLY A 361 26.41 16.12 3.39
N ARG A 362 27.21 15.35 4.14
CA ARG A 362 26.79 14.04 4.71
C ARG A 362 25.62 14.17 5.67
N PHE A 363 25.65 15.17 6.55
CA PHE A 363 24.55 15.45 7.47
C PHE A 363 23.28 15.86 6.72
N LEU A 364 23.39 16.81 5.79
CA LEU A 364 22.27 17.31 4.99
C LEU A 364 21.59 16.20 4.17
N ARG A 365 22.37 15.29 3.55
CA ARG A 365 21.84 14.14 2.80
C ARG A 365 21.15 13.14 3.71
N ARG A 366 21.75 12.86 4.89
CA ARG A 366 21.16 11.91 5.85
C ARG A 366 19.83 12.41 6.41
N SER A 367 19.74 13.71 6.67
CA SER A 367 18.51 14.37 7.16
C SER A 367 17.53 14.77 6.06
N LYS A 368 17.88 14.59 4.78
CA LYS A 368 17.08 15.04 3.62
C LYS A 368 16.86 16.55 3.54
N ILE A 369 17.59 17.34 4.32
CA ILE A 369 17.51 18.82 4.32
C ILE A 369 17.97 19.37 2.97
N ASP A 370 18.89 18.69 2.30
CA ASP A 370 19.38 19.06 0.96
C ASP A 370 18.30 19.09 -0.12
N GLU A 371 17.20 18.35 0.07
CA GLU A 371 16.09 18.29 -0.89
C GLU A 371 14.98 19.32 -0.62
N LEU A 372 15.01 20.04 0.52
CA LEU A 372 13.97 21.03 0.87
C LEU A 372 13.81 22.18 -0.14
N PRO A 373 14.88 22.69 -0.82
CA PRO A 373 14.71 23.72 -1.84
C PRO A 373 13.84 23.30 -3.02
N GLN A 374 13.56 21.99 -3.22
CA GLN A 374 12.68 21.51 -4.29
C GLN A 374 11.24 22.01 -4.11
N PHE A 375 10.82 22.41 -2.90
CA PHE A 375 9.52 23.06 -2.70
C PHE A 375 9.39 24.37 -3.48
N MET A 376 10.51 25.04 -3.82
CA MET A 376 10.53 26.18 -4.74
C MET A 376 10.16 25.75 -6.17
N ASN A 377 10.69 24.60 -6.66
CA ASN A 377 10.30 24.05 -7.97
C ASN A 377 8.80 23.69 -8.00
N VAL A 378 8.24 23.24 -6.87
CA VAL A 378 6.80 22.97 -6.78
C VAL A 378 6.00 24.28 -6.88
N LEU A 379 6.40 25.34 -6.19
CA LEU A 379 5.74 26.66 -6.29
C LEU A 379 5.83 27.25 -7.70
N MET A 380 6.98 27.09 -8.38
CA MET A 380 7.16 27.51 -9.78
C MET A 380 6.34 26.66 -10.75
N GLY A 381 5.84 25.50 -10.31
CA GLY A 381 4.97 24.62 -11.10
C GLY A 381 5.75 23.61 -11.97
N GLU A 382 7.03 23.46 -11.79
CA GLU A 382 7.88 22.49 -12.48
C GLU A 382 7.75 21.09 -11.90
N MET A 383 7.51 21.01 -10.57
CA MET A 383 7.31 19.78 -9.80
C MET A 383 5.94 19.76 -9.10
N SER A 384 5.66 18.65 -8.47
CA SER A 384 4.60 18.43 -7.50
C SER A 384 5.18 17.92 -6.19
N VAL A 385 4.45 18.01 -5.09
CA VAL A 385 4.85 17.39 -3.83
C VAL A 385 4.90 15.86 -3.98
N VAL A 386 3.86 15.28 -4.57
CA VAL A 386 3.78 13.83 -4.80
C VAL A 386 3.77 13.53 -6.30
N GLY A 387 4.60 12.60 -6.73
CA GLY A 387 4.70 12.17 -8.12
C GLY A 387 5.86 11.19 -8.35
N PRO A 388 6.06 10.71 -9.57
CA PRO A 388 7.25 9.95 -9.94
C PRO A 388 8.53 10.73 -9.65
N ARG A 389 9.57 10.06 -9.12
CA ARG A 389 10.85 10.73 -8.87
C ARG A 389 11.47 11.21 -10.17
N SER A 390 11.94 12.48 -10.21
CA SER A 390 12.61 13.06 -11.37
C SER A 390 13.93 12.35 -11.67
N GLU A 391 14.19 12.06 -12.94
CA GLU A 391 15.41 11.41 -13.40
C GLU A 391 16.22 12.32 -14.33
N ARG A 392 17.50 12.04 -14.49
CA ARG A 392 18.40 12.77 -15.43
C ARG A 392 18.07 12.32 -16.86
N PRO A 393 18.14 13.23 -17.86
CA PRO A 393 17.88 12.90 -19.26
C PRO A 393 18.70 11.70 -19.77
N GLU A 394 19.97 11.59 -19.36
CA GLU A 394 20.89 10.53 -19.78
C GLU A 394 20.42 9.15 -19.29
N PHE A 395 19.90 9.08 -18.05
CA PHE A 395 19.38 7.84 -17.50
C PHE A 395 18.04 7.47 -18.13
N VAL A 396 17.19 8.45 -18.39
CA VAL A 396 15.91 8.21 -19.08
C VAL A 396 16.13 7.62 -20.46
N ALA A 397 17.05 8.20 -21.25
CA ALA A 397 17.41 7.68 -22.57
C ALA A 397 17.91 6.22 -22.53
N THR A 398 18.64 5.85 -21.46
CA THR A 398 19.10 4.49 -21.25
C THR A 398 17.96 3.55 -20.84
N PHE A 399 17.06 4.00 -19.96
CA PHE A 399 15.93 3.20 -19.49
C PHE A 399 14.88 3.00 -20.59
N GLU A 400 14.62 3.99 -21.43
CA GLU A 400 13.67 3.86 -22.55
C GLU A 400 14.09 2.76 -23.56
N LYS A 401 15.40 2.62 -23.79
CA LYS A 401 15.92 1.53 -24.64
C LYS A 401 15.71 0.13 -24.04
N LYS A 402 15.71 0.02 -22.70
CA LYS A 402 15.62 -1.27 -21.99
C LYS A 402 14.22 -1.61 -21.52
N ILE A 403 13.37 -0.62 -21.27
CA ILE A 403 12.06 -0.77 -20.66
C ILE A 403 11.03 -0.08 -21.54
N PRO A 404 10.29 -0.84 -22.38
CA PRO A 404 9.26 -0.26 -23.25
C PRO A 404 8.22 0.52 -22.43
N GLY A 405 7.92 1.75 -22.86
CA GLY A 405 6.93 2.60 -22.21
C GLY A 405 7.42 3.32 -20.94
N TYR A 406 8.74 3.39 -20.71
CA TYR A 406 9.32 4.10 -19.55
C TYR A 406 8.88 5.56 -19.48
N SER A 407 8.71 6.23 -20.62
CA SER A 407 8.24 7.62 -20.73
C SER A 407 6.80 7.84 -20.25
N GLN A 408 5.98 6.80 -20.10
CA GLN A 408 4.60 6.94 -19.59
C GLN A 408 4.55 7.52 -18.16
N ARG A 409 5.64 7.41 -17.39
CA ARG A 409 5.76 8.03 -16.07
C ARG A 409 5.71 9.57 -16.10
N PHE A 410 6.04 10.17 -17.24
CA PHE A 410 5.99 11.64 -17.46
C PHE A 410 4.59 12.14 -17.88
N ALA A 411 3.55 11.32 -17.74
CA ALA A 411 2.16 11.76 -17.90
C ALA A 411 1.72 12.73 -16.78
N VAL A 412 2.48 12.81 -15.68
CA VAL A 412 2.29 13.72 -14.56
C VAL A 412 3.60 14.43 -14.19
N LYS A 413 3.51 15.49 -13.38
CA LYS A 413 4.71 16.18 -12.89
C LYS A 413 5.55 15.28 -11.99
N ALA A 414 6.87 15.47 -12.04
CA ALA A 414 7.80 14.84 -11.10
C ALA A 414 7.50 15.27 -9.66
N GLY A 415 7.65 14.36 -8.71
CA GLY A 415 7.39 14.59 -7.28
C GLY A 415 8.66 14.71 -6.44
N ILE A 416 8.57 15.45 -5.32
CA ILE A 416 9.56 15.40 -4.24
C ILE A 416 9.54 14.01 -3.62
N THR A 417 8.34 13.49 -3.36
CA THR A 417 8.08 12.11 -2.94
C THR A 417 7.13 11.41 -3.90
N GLY A 418 7.00 10.07 -3.78
CA GLY A 418 6.12 9.29 -4.63
C GLY A 418 5.92 7.89 -4.14
N LEU A 419 4.97 7.17 -4.74
CA LEU A 419 4.63 5.81 -4.34
C LEU A 419 5.84 4.87 -4.42
N ALA A 420 6.65 4.97 -5.47
CA ALA A 420 7.88 4.18 -5.61
C ALA A 420 8.91 4.45 -4.51
N GLN A 421 8.93 5.66 -3.96
CA GLN A 421 9.87 6.07 -2.91
C GLN A 421 9.45 5.58 -1.51
N VAL A 422 8.13 5.47 -1.25
CA VAL A 422 7.61 5.05 0.07
C VAL A 422 7.26 3.56 0.14
N ALA A 423 6.97 2.92 -1.00
CA ALA A 423 6.64 1.50 -1.09
C ALA A 423 7.80 0.63 -1.60
N GLY A 424 8.74 1.22 -2.36
CA GLY A 424 9.92 0.54 -2.87
C GLY A 424 11.08 0.58 -1.88
N ASN A 425 12.01 -0.37 -2.05
CA ASN A 425 13.29 -0.40 -1.34
C ASN A 425 14.39 0.30 -2.17
N TYR A 426 15.55 0.50 -1.57
CA TYR A 426 16.70 1.12 -2.26
C TYR A 426 17.11 0.33 -3.52
N ASP A 427 17.07 -1.01 -3.45
CA ASP A 427 17.44 -1.94 -4.54
C ASP A 427 16.31 -2.19 -5.55
N THR A 428 15.17 -1.48 -5.43
CA THR A 428 14.05 -1.62 -6.38
C THR A 428 14.50 -1.28 -7.79
N THR A 429 14.31 -2.20 -8.73
CA THR A 429 14.72 -2.02 -10.13
C THR A 429 13.99 -0.85 -10.80
N ALA A 430 14.57 -0.30 -11.88
CA ALA A 430 13.90 0.75 -12.65
C ALA A 430 12.53 0.30 -13.21
N GLN A 431 12.42 -1.00 -13.54
CA GLN A 431 11.19 -1.61 -14.01
C GLN A 431 10.12 -1.66 -12.91
N ASP A 432 10.49 -2.06 -11.69
CA ASP A 432 9.56 -2.08 -10.57
C ASP A 432 9.15 -0.67 -10.13
N LYS A 433 10.10 0.29 -10.14
CA LYS A 433 9.79 1.71 -9.92
C LYS A 433 8.75 2.23 -10.91
N LEU A 434 8.90 1.87 -12.20
CA LEU A 434 7.91 2.24 -13.22
C LEU A 434 6.52 1.65 -12.92
N ARG A 435 6.43 0.39 -12.45
CA ARG A 435 5.13 -0.19 -12.04
C ARG A 435 4.45 0.63 -10.94
N TYR A 436 5.20 1.04 -9.92
CA TYR A 436 4.66 1.91 -8.86
C TYR A 436 4.24 3.29 -9.39
N ASP A 437 5.04 3.89 -10.29
CA ASP A 437 4.73 5.18 -10.88
C ASP A 437 3.44 5.13 -11.72
N LEU A 438 3.29 4.10 -12.57
CA LEU A 438 2.10 3.90 -13.38
C LEU A 438 0.86 3.59 -12.51
N LEU A 439 1.03 2.78 -11.47
CA LEU A 439 -0.04 2.48 -10.52
C LEU A 439 -0.50 3.76 -9.80
N TYR A 440 0.42 4.64 -9.39
CA TYR A 440 0.10 5.93 -8.81
C TYR A 440 -0.70 6.80 -9.78
N ILE A 441 -0.25 6.92 -11.04
CA ILE A 441 -0.91 7.73 -12.05
C ILE A 441 -2.35 7.25 -12.31
N LYS A 442 -2.55 5.94 -12.44
CA LYS A 442 -3.87 5.32 -12.67
C LYS A 442 -4.81 5.40 -11.47
N ASN A 443 -4.25 5.32 -10.26
CA ASN A 443 -5.03 5.35 -9.02
C ASN A 443 -5.08 6.71 -8.35
N TYR A 444 -4.68 7.77 -9.05
CA TYR A 444 -4.58 9.08 -8.45
C TYR A 444 -5.86 9.49 -7.69
N SER A 445 -5.65 9.93 -6.46
CA SER A 445 -6.65 10.62 -5.63
C SER A 445 -5.92 11.53 -4.62
N ILE A 446 -6.58 12.58 -4.16
CA ILE A 446 -6.05 13.49 -3.12
C ILE A 446 -5.72 12.71 -1.84
N LEU A 447 -6.56 11.75 -1.44
CA LEU A 447 -6.33 10.91 -0.27
C LEU A 447 -5.06 10.05 -0.42
N GLN A 448 -4.75 9.61 -1.65
CA GLN A 448 -3.51 8.88 -1.92
C GLN A 448 -2.29 9.80 -1.77
N ASP A 449 -2.35 11.05 -2.23
CA ASP A 449 -1.30 12.03 -2.03
C ASP A 449 -1.06 12.28 -0.53
N ILE A 450 -2.11 12.52 0.24
CA ILE A 450 -2.02 12.70 1.69
C ILE A 450 -1.40 11.47 2.37
N LYS A 451 -1.81 10.26 1.97
CA LYS A 451 -1.23 9.01 2.49
C LYS A 451 0.26 8.91 2.19
N ILE A 452 0.68 9.22 0.96
CA ILE A 452 2.10 9.18 0.55
C ILE A 452 2.90 10.21 1.33
N ILE A 453 2.40 11.44 1.52
CA ILE A 453 3.06 12.49 2.32
C ILE A 453 3.24 12.01 3.76
N PHE A 454 2.19 11.46 4.38
CA PHE A 454 2.28 10.93 5.74
C PHE A 454 3.32 9.80 5.87
N LEU A 455 3.33 8.86 4.92
CA LEU A 455 4.33 7.79 4.88
C LEU A 455 5.75 8.33 4.69
N THR A 456 5.92 9.38 3.89
CA THR A 456 7.22 10.05 3.69
C THR A 456 7.71 10.69 4.99
N VAL A 457 6.85 11.46 5.67
CA VAL A 457 7.18 12.07 6.97
C VAL A 457 7.58 10.98 7.97
N ARG A 458 6.80 9.90 8.07
CA ARG A 458 7.14 8.77 8.93
C ARG A 458 8.50 8.16 8.57
N ALA A 459 8.80 7.95 7.29
CA ALA A 459 10.08 7.37 6.84
C ALA A 459 11.29 8.26 7.18
N VAL A 460 11.13 9.59 7.16
CA VAL A 460 12.18 10.54 7.56
C VAL A 460 12.46 10.45 9.06
N PHE A 461 11.43 10.31 9.89
CA PHE A 461 11.58 10.25 11.36
C PHE A 461 11.91 8.86 11.92
N THR A 462 11.74 7.78 11.14
CA THR A 462 12.03 6.41 11.55
C THR A 462 12.99 5.68 10.59
N PRO A 463 14.21 6.19 10.37
CA PRO A 463 15.15 5.61 9.40
C PRO A 463 15.62 4.20 9.78
N HIS A 464 15.59 3.81 11.06
CA HIS A 464 16.03 2.48 11.54
C HIS A 464 15.13 1.34 11.08
N LEU A 465 13.81 1.52 11.03
CA LEU A 465 12.89 0.49 10.56
C LEU A 465 13.03 0.21 9.05
N TYR A 466 13.52 1.20 8.31
CA TYR A 466 13.78 1.09 6.88
C TYR A 466 15.10 0.38 6.56
N ASN A 467 16.09 0.46 7.47
CA ASN A 467 17.43 -0.13 7.30
C ASN A 467 17.55 -1.56 7.89
N GLN A 468 16.77 -1.94 8.89
CA GLN A 468 16.84 -3.29 9.49
C GLN A 468 16.39 -4.40 8.53
N SER A 469 15.42 -4.12 7.65
CA SER A 469 15.09 -5.03 6.54
C SER A 469 16.24 -5.19 5.53
N PHE A 470 17.22 -4.30 5.56
CA PHE A 470 18.37 -4.24 4.67
C PHE A 470 19.54 -5.13 5.09
N GLU A 471 19.87 -5.15 6.39
CA GLU A 471 21.00 -5.91 6.91
C GLU A 471 20.67 -7.40 6.99
N GLN A 472 19.45 -7.75 7.41
CA GLN A 472 18.99 -9.14 7.40
C GLN A 472 18.96 -9.78 6.00
N ASN A 473 18.60 -9.02 4.95
CA ASN A 473 18.61 -9.54 3.58
C ASN A 473 20.01 -9.73 3.01
N ARG A 474 20.98 -8.92 3.44
CA ARG A 474 22.38 -9.05 2.99
C ARG A 474 23.07 -10.27 3.58
N GLU A 475 22.81 -10.57 4.83
CA GLU A 475 23.37 -11.78 5.49
C GLU A 475 22.78 -13.06 4.89
N THR A 476 21.49 -13.06 4.50
CA THR A 476 20.85 -14.22 3.87
C THR A 476 21.36 -14.47 2.43
N VAL A 477 21.63 -13.42 1.67
CA VAL A 477 22.15 -13.56 0.28
C VAL A 477 23.62 -13.98 0.29
N VAL A 478 24.43 -13.39 1.18
CA VAL A 478 25.86 -13.74 1.29
C VAL A 478 26.05 -15.16 1.83
N SER A 479 25.19 -15.62 2.75
CA SER A 479 25.24 -17.00 3.26
C SER A 479 24.83 -18.04 2.20
N THR A 480 23.94 -17.68 1.29
CA THR A 480 23.48 -18.56 0.20
C THR A 480 24.55 -18.70 -0.90
N ASP A 481 25.23 -17.60 -1.26
CA ASP A 481 26.34 -17.65 -2.21
C ASP A 481 27.55 -18.42 -1.70
N SER A 482 27.89 -18.29 -0.42
CA SER A 482 28.98 -19.06 0.18
C SER A 482 28.71 -20.57 0.30
N THR A 483 27.44 -20.98 0.31
CA THR A 483 27.05 -22.40 0.34
C THR A 483 27.07 -23.01 -1.06
N ILE A 484 26.77 -22.23 -2.10
CA ILE A 484 26.80 -22.68 -3.50
C ILE A 484 28.26 -22.89 -3.96
N ILE A 485 29.16 -21.96 -3.61
CA ILE A 485 30.60 -22.08 -3.97
C ILE A 485 31.25 -23.28 -3.31
N ARG A 486 30.87 -23.67 -2.09
CA ARG A 486 31.38 -24.86 -1.41
C ARG A 486 30.89 -26.20 -1.99
N HIS A 487 29.79 -26.22 -2.72
CA HIS A 487 29.28 -27.43 -3.36
C HIS A 487 29.83 -27.65 -4.77
N GLU A 488 30.30 -26.62 -5.47
CA GLU A 488 30.97 -26.77 -6.78
C GLU A 488 32.43 -27.20 -6.60
N ASP A 489 33.13 -26.77 -5.57
CA ASP A 489 34.51 -27.21 -5.26
C ASP A 489 34.59 -28.66 -4.68
N ALA A 490 33.46 -29.24 -4.26
CA ALA A 490 33.40 -30.61 -3.77
C ALA A 490 33.01 -31.65 -4.86
N ALA A 491 32.74 -31.19 -6.09
CA ALA A 491 32.31 -32.03 -7.23
C ALA A 491 33.28 -31.98 -8.40
N SER A 492 34.50 -31.38 -8.24
CA SER A 492 35.60 -31.42 -9.22
C SER A 492 36.73 -32.33 -8.78
#